data_d98e99a25ef561cba178a715233c0b90
#
_entry.id   d98e99a25ef561cba178a715233c0b90
#
_cell.length_a   1.000
_cell.length_b   1.000
_cell.length_c   1.000
_cell.angle_alpha   90.00
_cell.angle_beta   90.00
_cell.angle_gamma   90.00
#
_symmetry.space_group_name_H-M   'P 1'
#
loop_
_entity.id
_entity.type
_entity.pdbx_description
1 polymer ?
#
loop_
_entity_poly.entity_id
_entity_poly.type
_entity_poly.pdbx_seq_one_letter_code
_entity_poly.pdbx_strand_id
1 'polypeptide(L)'
;MSNAVKTIGVLTSGGDAPGMNAAIRAVVRTGISNGLNVKGIRRGYAGLLEEDIIDMNNLSVSDIIQTGGTILYTARCLEFKKKEYQQKAAEICRKHGIDGIVVIGGDGSFNGASRLSEQGINTIGVPGTIDLVIACTEYTIGFDTAINTAMEAIDKLRDTSESHERCSVVEVMGRTAGHIALWTGIASGAEYILTTEKYHGDIQRIISKIQDRRKLGKKNHIIVNAEGVGNSAEMAKIIEVATGVETRATILGHIQRGGNPTCKDRVFASAMGTMAVELLCEGKSNRVVGYKEGEFVDFDIQEALSMSKDLDPYLFHITHKLTTR
;
A
#
# COMPACT_ATOMS: atom_id res chain seq x y z
N MET A 1 7.03 34.45 -16.04
CA MET A 1 5.63 34.04 -16.24
C MET A 1 5.65 32.53 -16.08
N SER A 2 5.06 31.95 -15.03
CA SER A 2 4.91 30.49 -14.95
C SER A 2 4.01 30.07 -16.11
N ASN A 3 4.50 29.21 -16.99
CA ASN A 3 3.63 28.60 -17.99
C ASN A 3 2.54 27.82 -17.23
N ALA A 4 1.29 28.27 -17.36
CA ALA A 4 0.17 27.57 -16.77
C ALA A 4 0.14 26.13 -17.32
N VAL A 5 0.00 25.15 -16.44
CA VAL A 5 -0.15 23.73 -16.81
C VAL A 5 -1.39 23.60 -17.72
N LYS A 6 -1.24 22.93 -18.85
CA LYS A 6 -2.33 22.69 -19.83
C LYS A 6 -2.67 21.21 -19.98
N THR A 7 -1.68 20.37 -19.86
CA THR A 7 -1.85 18.91 -20.01
C THR A 7 -1.13 18.19 -18.88
N ILE A 8 -1.85 17.30 -18.21
CA ILE A 8 -1.28 16.45 -17.16
C ILE A 8 -1.31 14.98 -17.58
N GLY A 9 -0.30 14.25 -17.14
CA GLY A 9 -0.26 12.79 -17.19
C GLY A 9 -0.67 12.18 -15.85
N VAL A 10 -1.21 10.98 -15.87
CA VAL A 10 -1.41 10.14 -14.68
C VAL A 10 -0.89 8.74 -14.95
N LEU A 11 -0.15 8.18 -13.99
CA LEU A 11 0.34 6.80 -14.04
C LEU A 11 0.25 6.11 -12.68
N THR A 12 0.18 4.79 -12.72
CA THR A 12 0.34 3.92 -11.55
C THR A 12 1.66 3.17 -11.68
N SER A 13 2.40 3.06 -10.58
CA SER A 13 3.74 2.46 -10.56
C SER A 13 3.98 1.65 -9.30
N GLY A 14 4.71 0.54 -9.41
CA GLY A 14 4.99 -0.37 -8.30
C GLY A 14 3.95 -1.47 -8.19
N GLY A 15 3.64 -1.93 -6.98
CA GLY A 15 2.56 -2.89 -6.74
C GLY A 15 1.21 -2.20 -6.82
N ASP A 16 0.22 -2.91 -7.35
CA ASP A 16 -1.16 -2.44 -7.34
C ASP A 16 -1.73 -2.41 -5.92
N ALA A 17 -2.71 -1.52 -5.71
CA ALA A 17 -3.41 -1.38 -4.45
C ALA A 17 -4.88 -1.04 -4.71
N PRO A 18 -5.83 -1.61 -3.95
CA PRO A 18 -7.24 -1.27 -4.08
C PRO A 18 -7.46 0.22 -3.79
N GLY A 19 -8.12 0.93 -4.70
CA GLY A 19 -8.31 2.37 -4.63
C GLY A 19 -7.46 3.17 -5.63
N MET A 20 -6.48 2.56 -6.31
CA MET A 20 -5.74 3.23 -7.39
C MET A 20 -6.68 3.75 -8.48
N ASN A 21 -7.72 3.00 -8.86
CA ASN A 21 -8.71 3.45 -9.83
C ASN A 21 -9.51 4.67 -9.33
N ALA A 22 -9.81 4.75 -8.04
CA ALA A 22 -10.46 5.91 -7.46
C ALA A 22 -9.55 7.16 -7.53
N ALA A 23 -8.24 6.99 -7.29
CA ALA A 23 -7.26 8.07 -7.44
C ALA A 23 -7.13 8.52 -8.92
N ILE A 24 -7.01 7.58 -9.87
CA ILE A 24 -7.00 7.88 -11.31
C ILE A 24 -8.24 8.67 -11.70
N ARG A 25 -9.42 8.20 -11.26
CA ARG A 25 -10.68 8.88 -11.51
C ARG A 25 -10.70 10.32 -10.98
N ALA A 26 -10.20 10.53 -9.78
CA ALA A 26 -10.11 11.87 -9.18
C ALA A 26 -9.19 12.77 -10.00
N VAL A 27 -8.00 12.30 -10.35
CA VAL A 27 -7.04 13.06 -11.18
C VAL A 27 -7.66 13.45 -12.52
N VAL A 28 -8.30 12.51 -13.23
CA VAL A 28 -8.89 12.78 -14.53
C VAL A 28 -10.03 13.78 -14.42
N ARG A 29 -10.97 13.57 -13.50
CA ARG A 29 -12.12 14.47 -13.34
C ARG A 29 -11.74 15.86 -12.87
N THR A 30 -10.83 15.96 -11.91
CA THR A 30 -10.33 17.25 -11.42
C THR A 30 -9.54 17.98 -12.51
N GLY A 31 -8.69 17.27 -13.27
CA GLY A 31 -7.97 17.85 -14.40
C GLY A 31 -8.92 18.46 -15.42
N ILE A 32 -9.93 17.71 -15.86
CA ILE A 32 -10.93 18.18 -16.83
C ILE A 32 -11.74 19.35 -16.26
N SER A 33 -12.14 19.33 -14.98
CA SER A 33 -12.89 20.43 -14.36
C SER A 33 -12.09 21.72 -14.26
N ASN A 34 -10.74 21.63 -14.23
CA ASN A 34 -9.83 22.77 -14.30
C ASN A 34 -9.43 23.14 -15.75
N GLY A 35 -10.08 22.56 -16.77
CA GLY A 35 -9.82 22.87 -18.18
C GLY A 35 -8.54 22.25 -18.73
N LEU A 36 -7.96 21.26 -18.06
CA LEU A 36 -6.74 20.57 -18.48
C LEU A 36 -7.06 19.41 -19.43
N ASN A 37 -6.14 19.13 -20.36
CA ASN A 37 -6.10 17.85 -21.02
C ASN A 37 -5.48 16.81 -20.09
N VAL A 38 -6.03 15.60 -20.09
CA VAL A 38 -5.51 14.53 -19.24
C VAL A 38 -5.10 13.33 -20.08
N LYS A 39 -3.90 12.82 -19.83
CA LYS A 39 -3.32 11.64 -20.48
C LYS A 39 -3.07 10.54 -19.47
N GLY A 40 -3.53 9.33 -19.77
CA GLY A 40 -3.21 8.13 -19.01
C GLY A 40 -1.94 7.49 -19.56
N ILE A 41 -0.98 7.21 -18.71
CA ILE A 41 0.26 6.53 -19.07
C ILE A 41 0.15 5.10 -18.56
N ARG A 42 0.05 4.13 -19.44
CA ARG A 42 -0.10 2.72 -19.08
C ARG A 42 1.23 2.13 -18.65
N ARG A 43 1.17 1.13 -17.75
CA ARG A 43 2.35 0.41 -17.24
C ARG A 43 3.43 1.32 -16.62
N GLY A 44 3.02 2.45 -16.06
CA GLY A 44 3.89 3.36 -15.31
C GLY A 44 5.07 3.89 -16.14
N TYR A 45 6.25 3.92 -15.54
CA TYR A 45 7.46 4.44 -16.22
C TYR A 45 7.89 3.59 -17.42
N ALA A 46 7.61 2.29 -17.43
CA ALA A 46 7.91 1.46 -18.60
C ALA A 46 7.09 1.90 -19.80
N GLY A 47 5.79 2.07 -19.62
CA GLY A 47 4.91 2.54 -20.68
C GLY A 47 5.18 4.00 -21.09
N LEU A 48 5.63 4.85 -20.16
CA LEU A 48 6.10 6.20 -20.53
C LEU A 48 7.28 6.12 -21.55
N LEU A 49 8.24 5.25 -21.30
CA LEU A 49 9.39 5.04 -22.20
C LEU A 49 9.01 4.41 -23.54
N GLU A 50 7.91 3.67 -23.59
CA GLU A 50 7.34 3.03 -24.79
C GLU A 50 6.30 3.93 -25.49
N GLU A 51 6.02 5.12 -24.95
CA GLU A 51 4.99 6.04 -25.43
C GLU A 51 3.57 5.43 -25.40
N ASP A 52 3.29 4.50 -24.47
CA ASP A 52 1.94 3.92 -24.28
C ASP A 52 1.04 4.90 -23.51
N ILE A 53 0.67 5.96 -24.21
CA ILE A 53 -0.03 7.14 -23.68
C ILE A 53 -1.39 7.24 -24.38
N ILE A 54 -2.46 7.38 -23.61
CA ILE A 54 -3.83 7.52 -24.10
C ILE A 54 -4.45 8.83 -23.64
N ASP A 55 -5.31 9.42 -24.44
CA ASP A 55 -6.14 10.55 -24.01
C ASP A 55 -7.26 10.05 -23.09
N MET A 56 -7.50 10.77 -22.00
CA MET A 56 -8.53 10.42 -21.03
C MET A 56 -9.58 11.51 -20.92
N ASN A 57 -10.82 11.08 -20.76
CA ASN A 57 -11.97 11.93 -20.53
C ASN A 57 -12.86 11.37 -19.39
N ASN A 58 -13.97 12.03 -19.10
CA ASN A 58 -14.88 11.61 -18.04
C ASN A 58 -15.44 10.18 -18.23
N LEU A 59 -15.62 9.73 -19.48
CA LEU A 59 -16.09 8.39 -19.79
C LEU A 59 -15.01 7.34 -19.57
N SER A 60 -13.74 7.69 -19.79
CA SER A 60 -12.60 6.79 -19.54
C SER A 60 -12.50 6.32 -18.09
N VAL A 61 -13.09 7.05 -17.17
CA VAL A 61 -13.06 6.79 -15.72
C VAL A 61 -14.47 6.59 -15.12
N SER A 62 -15.45 6.32 -15.97
CA SER A 62 -16.78 5.92 -15.49
C SER A 62 -16.74 4.53 -14.90
N ASP A 63 -17.49 4.33 -13.81
CA ASP A 63 -17.73 3.03 -13.15
C ASP A 63 -16.45 2.26 -12.72
N ILE A 64 -15.34 2.98 -12.44
CA ILE A 64 -14.10 2.38 -11.97
C ILE A 64 -13.80 2.61 -10.48
N ILE A 65 -14.51 3.52 -9.80
CA ILE A 65 -14.22 3.88 -8.41
C ILE A 65 -14.32 2.68 -7.46
N GLN A 66 -15.20 1.74 -7.75
CA GLN A 66 -15.45 0.54 -6.95
C GLN A 66 -14.56 -0.64 -7.35
N THR A 67 -13.78 -0.56 -8.44
CA THR A 67 -13.01 -1.68 -8.95
C THR A 67 -11.61 -1.71 -8.35
N GLY A 68 -11.14 -2.91 -8.00
CA GLY A 68 -9.75 -3.15 -7.59
C GLY A 68 -8.77 -3.07 -8.77
N GLY A 69 -7.48 -3.24 -8.45
CA GLY A 69 -6.41 -3.14 -9.44
C GLY A 69 -6.24 -1.71 -9.97
N THR A 70 -5.74 -1.59 -11.21
CA THR A 70 -5.53 -0.32 -11.90
C THR A 70 -5.80 -0.43 -13.39
N ILE A 71 -6.65 0.45 -13.94
CA ILE A 71 -6.97 0.48 -15.38
C ILE A 71 -5.78 0.92 -16.24
N LEU A 72 -4.79 1.59 -15.64
CA LEU A 72 -3.56 2.00 -16.32
C LEU A 72 -2.46 0.94 -16.26
N TYR A 73 -2.74 -0.21 -15.66
CA TYR A 73 -1.76 -1.26 -15.43
C TYR A 73 -0.53 -0.75 -14.65
N THR A 74 0.34 -1.65 -14.26
CA THR A 74 1.62 -1.30 -13.60
C THR A 74 2.71 -2.26 -14.05
N ALA A 75 3.94 -1.77 -14.10
CA ALA A 75 5.10 -2.58 -14.41
C ALA A 75 6.33 -2.07 -13.63
N ARG A 76 7.27 -2.97 -13.38
CA ARG A 76 8.59 -2.59 -12.90
C ARG A 76 9.42 -2.06 -14.06
N CYS A 77 10.12 -0.93 -13.86
CA CYS A 77 11.02 -0.33 -14.84
C CYS A 77 12.38 -0.07 -14.16
N LEU A 78 13.27 -1.04 -14.23
CA LEU A 78 14.60 -0.93 -13.64
C LEU A 78 15.48 0.06 -14.41
N GLU A 79 15.26 0.17 -15.70
CA GLU A 79 15.94 1.11 -16.61
C GLU A 79 15.78 2.56 -16.14
N PHE A 80 14.62 2.89 -15.54
CA PHE A 80 14.32 4.24 -15.05
C PHE A 80 15.26 4.73 -13.94
N LYS A 81 16.06 3.84 -13.34
CA LYS A 81 17.14 4.22 -12.41
C LYS A 81 18.30 4.95 -13.11
N LYS A 82 18.43 4.79 -14.43
CA LYS A 82 19.51 5.40 -15.20
C LYS A 82 19.08 6.76 -15.76
N LYS A 83 19.96 7.75 -15.68
CA LYS A 83 19.70 9.14 -16.09
C LYS A 83 19.26 9.27 -17.54
N GLU A 84 19.83 8.47 -18.44
CA GLU A 84 19.48 8.46 -19.86
C GLU A 84 17.99 8.18 -20.12
N TYR A 85 17.40 7.24 -19.39
CA TYR A 85 15.97 6.92 -19.51
C TYR A 85 15.08 7.98 -18.87
N GLN A 86 15.54 8.66 -17.81
CA GLN A 86 14.85 9.79 -17.21
C GLN A 86 14.80 10.97 -18.19
N GLN A 87 15.89 11.26 -18.88
CA GLN A 87 15.96 12.28 -19.94
C GLN A 87 15.05 11.93 -21.12
N LYS A 88 15.09 10.67 -21.59
CA LYS A 88 14.19 10.17 -22.63
C LYS A 88 12.72 10.33 -22.24
N ALA A 89 12.36 9.99 -21.00
CA ALA A 89 11.00 10.15 -20.49
C ALA A 89 10.55 11.62 -20.50
N ALA A 90 11.43 12.54 -20.09
CA ALA A 90 11.12 13.98 -20.12
C ALA A 90 10.98 14.51 -21.56
N GLU A 91 11.76 14.00 -22.52
CA GLU A 91 11.60 14.31 -23.95
C GLU A 91 10.27 13.82 -24.48
N ILE A 92 9.85 12.61 -24.10
CA ILE A 92 8.54 12.04 -24.45
C ILE A 92 7.42 12.90 -23.86
N CYS A 93 7.53 13.32 -22.59
CA CYS A 93 6.55 14.24 -21.98
C CYS A 93 6.40 15.52 -22.80
N ARG A 94 7.53 16.16 -23.17
CA ARG A 94 7.51 17.38 -24.01
C ARG A 94 6.91 17.14 -25.38
N LYS A 95 7.26 16.02 -26.04
CA LYS A 95 6.69 15.59 -27.34
C LYS A 95 5.17 15.46 -27.29
N HIS A 96 4.63 14.93 -26.19
CA HIS A 96 3.19 14.77 -25.97
C HIS A 96 2.54 15.98 -25.30
N GLY A 97 3.27 17.06 -25.07
CA GLY A 97 2.79 18.30 -24.43
C GLY A 97 2.39 18.12 -22.98
N ILE A 98 2.95 17.12 -22.27
CA ILE A 98 2.66 16.84 -20.87
C ILE A 98 3.51 17.79 -20.00
N ASP A 99 2.86 18.70 -19.28
CA ASP A 99 3.49 19.70 -18.42
C ASP A 99 3.76 19.17 -17.00
N GLY A 100 2.94 18.20 -16.54
CA GLY A 100 3.05 17.61 -15.22
C GLY A 100 2.49 16.19 -15.17
N ILE A 101 2.95 15.39 -14.21
CA ILE A 101 2.51 14.01 -14.01
C ILE A 101 2.12 13.75 -12.56
N VAL A 102 0.95 13.16 -12.36
CA VAL A 102 0.56 12.56 -11.08
C VAL A 102 1.01 11.09 -11.07
N VAL A 103 1.85 10.75 -10.09
CA VAL A 103 2.44 9.42 -9.92
C VAL A 103 1.79 8.74 -8.72
N ILE A 104 0.96 7.72 -8.97
CA ILE A 104 0.29 6.95 -7.92
C ILE A 104 1.14 5.70 -7.62
N GLY A 105 1.66 5.59 -6.40
CA GLY A 105 2.52 4.45 -6.03
C GLY A 105 3.21 4.62 -4.68
N GLY A 106 4.29 3.88 -4.47
CA GLY A 106 5.11 3.91 -3.24
C GLY A 106 6.44 4.64 -3.41
N ASP A 107 7.35 4.48 -2.44
CA ASP A 107 8.64 5.19 -2.38
C ASP A 107 9.48 5.05 -3.65
N GLY A 108 9.52 3.84 -4.25
CA GLY A 108 10.22 3.63 -5.51
C GLY A 108 9.66 4.47 -6.66
N SER A 109 8.35 4.66 -6.68
CA SER A 109 7.65 5.49 -7.68
C SER A 109 7.91 6.97 -7.44
N PHE A 110 7.99 7.40 -6.18
CA PHE A 110 8.33 8.78 -5.80
C PHE A 110 9.78 9.13 -6.10
N ASN A 111 10.72 8.19 -5.91
CA ASN A 111 12.08 8.37 -6.41
C ASN A 111 12.09 8.63 -7.92
N GLY A 112 11.32 7.87 -8.70
CA GLY A 112 11.16 8.09 -10.14
C GLY A 112 10.55 9.47 -10.45
N ALA A 113 9.52 9.88 -9.70
CA ALA A 113 8.88 11.19 -9.85
C ALA A 113 9.87 12.34 -9.59
N SER A 114 10.65 12.26 -8.50
CA SER A 114 11.67 13.26 -8.20
C SER A 114 12.72 13.37 -9.29
N ARG A 115 13.19 12.22 -9.84
CA ARG A 115 14.14 12.22 -10.97
C ARG A 115 13.56 12.85 -12.24
N LEU A 116 12.26 12.67 -12.46
CA LEU A 116 11.58 13.31 -13.60
C LEU A 116 11.42 14.81 -13.37
N SER A 117 11.18 15.25 -12.12
CA SER A 117 11.17 16.67 -11.75
C SER A 117 12.54 17.33 -12.01
N GLU A 118 13.63 16.64 -11.72
CA GLU A 118 15.00 17.11 -12.04
C GLU A 118 15.21 17.33 -13.55
N GLN A 119 14.41 16.68 -14.41
CA GLN A 119 14.43 16.87 -15.87
C GLN A 119 13.44 17.96 -16.34
N GLY A 120 12.78 18.67 -15.41
CA GLY A 120 11.90 19.80 -15.69
C GLY A 120 10.44 19.42 -16.01
N ILE A 121 9.99 18.23 -15.61
CA ILE A 121 8.57 17.84 -15.67
C ILE A 121 7.99 17.92 -14.25
N ASN A 122 6.93 18.69 -14.06
CA ASN A 122 6.29 18.80 -12.75
C ASN A 122 5.73 17.45 -12.29
N THR A 123 6.00 17.03 -11.06
CA THR A 123 5.48 15.76 -10.55
C THR A 123 4.86 15.89 -9.17
N ILE A 124 3.73 15.20 -8.98
CA ILE A 124 3.08 15.05 -7.67
C ILE A 124 2.87 13.55 -7.42
N GLY A 125 3.37 13.07 -6.28
CA GLY A 125 3.17 11.71 -5.81
C GLY A 125 1.86 11.55 -5.05
N VAL A 126 1.18 10.42 -5.25
CA VAL A 126 -0.01 10.00 -4.49
C VAL A 126 0.28 8.64 -3.86
N PRO A 127 0.19 8.48 -2.52
CA PRO A 127 0.61 7.28 -1.81
C PRO A 127 -0.36 6.11 -2.05
N GLY A 128 0.01 5.22 -2.98
CA GLY A 128 -0.73 4.00 -3.34
C GLY A 128 0.09 2.76 -3.02
N THR A 129 -0.11 2.21 -1.83
CA THR A 129 0.51 0.94 -1.36
C THR A 129 -0.28 0.40 -0.17
N ILE A 130 -0.39 -0.94 -0.11
CA ILE A 130 -1.03 -1.62 1.02
C ILE A 130 -0.13 -1.67 2.27
N ASP A 131 1.17 -1.44 2.14
CA ASP A 131 2.16 -1.74 3.20
C ASP A 131 2.19 -0.67 4.31
N LEU A 132 1.61 0.51 4.10
CA LEU A 132 1.62 1.69 5.00
C LEU A 132 3.04 2.19 5.36
N VAL A 133 4.03 1.97 4.49
CA VAL A 133 5.45 2.28 4.76
C VAL A 133 5.87 3.72 4.45
N ILE A 134 5.04 4.49 3.73
CA ILE A 134 5.36 5.88 3.36
C ILE A 134 5.31 6.75 4.61
N ALA A 135 6.46 7.30 5.01
CA ALA A 135 6.63 7.88 6.33
C ALA A 135 5.97 9.25 6.52
N CYS A 136 5.84 10.02 5.45
CA CYS A 136 5.25 11.37 5.51
C CYS A 136 3.71 11.37 5.66
N THR A 137 3.07 10.20 5.61
CA THR A 137 1.61 10.08 5.68
C THR A 137 1.17 9.01 6.67
N GLU A 138 0.06 9.24 7.35
CA GLU A 138 -0.59 8.27 8.24
C GLU A 138 -1.48 7.29 7.47
N TYR A 139 -1.74 7.54 6.20
CA TYR A 139 -2.60 6.74 5.37
C TYR A 139 -2.05 6.52 3.97
N THR A 140 -2.10 5.29 3.48
CA THR A 140 -1.80 4.93 2.09
C THR A 140 -2.98 4.22 1.46
N ILE A 141 -3.28 4.57 0.20
CA ILE A 141 -4.39 3.99 -0.57
C ILE A 141 -4.19 2.49 -0.73
N GLY A 142 -5.17 1.71 -0.32
CA GLY A 142 -5.16 0.25 -0.36
C GLY A 142 -4.88 -0.43 0.98
N PHE A 143 -4.37 0.27 1.97
CA PHE A 143 -4.10 -0.30 3.30
C PHE A 143 -5.37 -0.77 4.00
N ASP A 144 -6.41 0.07 4.04
CA ASP A 144 -7.68 -0.28 4.72
C ASP A 144 -8.34 -1.50 4.09
N THR A 145 -8.34 -1.60 2.76
CA THR A 145 -8.87 -2.78 2.05
C THR A 145 -8.05 -4.02 2.36
N ALA A 146 -6.71 -3.92 2.37
CA ALA A 146 -5.83 -5.05 2.61
C ALA A 146 -6.00 -5.62 4.04
N ILE A 147 -6.15 -4.76 5.05
CA ILE A 147 -6.39 -5.21 6.43
C ILE A 147 -7.78 -5.82 6.60
N ASN A 148 -8.80 -5.29 5.94
CA ASN A 148 -10.16 -5.87 5.98
C ASN A 148 -10.19 -7.24 5.29
N THR A 149 -9.52 -7.40 4.14
CA THR A 149 -9.37 -8.71 3.46
C THR A 149 -8.68 -9.74 4.35
N ALA A 150 -7.61 -9.34 5.04
CA ALA A 150 -6.89 -10.23 5.96
C ALA A 150 -7.74 -10.58 7.18
N MET A 151 -8.43 -9.61 7.78
CA MET A 151 -9.32 -9.82 8.91
C MET A 151 -10.44 -10.81 8.55
N GLU A 152 -11.11 -10.62 7.41
CA GLU A 152 -12.15 -11.56 6.93
C GLU A 152 -11.62 -12.97 6.73
N ALA A 153 -10.40 -13.12 6.22
CA ALA A 153 -9.76 -14.43 6.07
C ALA A 153 -9.44 -15.07 7.44
N ILE A 154 -8.96 -14.28 8.40
CA ILE A 154 -8.65 -14.75 9.76
C ILE A 154 -9.93 -15.20 10.49
N ASP A 155 -11.03 -14.47 10.34
CA ASP A 155 -12.32 -14.84 10.95
C ASP A 155 -12.80 -16.21 10.44
N LYS A 156 -12.73 -16.43 9.12
CA LYS A 156 -13.05 -17.75 8.52
C LYS A 156 -12.13 -18.87 9.01
N LEU A 157 -10.84 -18.58 9.18
CA LEU A 157 -9.88 -19.53 9.73
C LEU A 157 -10.13 -19.81 11.22
N ARG A 158 -10.61 -18.84 11.97
CA ARG A 158 -10.97 -18.99 13.39
C ARG A 158 -12.08 -20.01 13.56
N ASP A 159 -13.16 -19.92 12.78
CA ASP A 159 -14.28 -20.84 12.84
C ASP A 159 -13.84 -22.31 12.66
N THR A 160 -12.99 -22.56 11.67
CA THR A 160 -12.47 -23.91 11.43
C THR A 160 -11.43 -24.34 12.46
N SER A 161 -10.60 -23.41 12.96
CA SER A 161 -9.61 -23.70 14.00
C SER A 161 -10.28 -24.04 15.33
N GLU A 162 -11.40 -23.40 15.65
CA GLU A 162 -12.19 -23.71 16.85
C GLU A 162 -12.82 -25.09 16.73
N SER A 163 -13.47 -25.40 15.61
CA SER A 163 -14.12 -26.68 15.36
C SER A 163 -13.18 -27.88 15.44
N HIS A 164 -11.89 -27.69 15.13
CA HIS A 164 -10.89 -28.75 15.11
C HIS A 164 -9.84 -28.64 16.22
N GLU A 165 -9.99 -27.70 17.15
CA GLU A 165 -9.03 -27.44 18.25
C GLU A 165 -7.59 -27.23 17.76
N ARG A 166 -7.42 -26.46 16.66
CA ARG A 166 -6.15 -26.25 15.93
C ARG A 166 -5.50 -24.90 16.26
N CYS A 167 -4.21 -24.81 15.91
CA CYS A 167 -3.49 -23.55 15.81
C CYS A 167 -3.37 -23.15 14.33
N SER A 168 -3.70 -21.89 14.01
CA SER A 168 -3.52 -21.32 12.68
C SER A 168 -2.44 -20.24 12.71
N VAL A 169 -1.41 -20.39 11.87
CA VAL A 169 -0.41 -19.37 11.57
C VAL A 169 -0.81 -18.69 10.28
N VAL A 170 -1.26 -17.45 10.35
CA VAL A 170 -1.74 -16.68 9.19
C VAL A 170 -0.68 -15.68 8.79
N GLU A 171 -0.07 -15.87 7.61
CA GLU A 171 0.89 -14.94 7.05
C GLU A 171 0.20 -13.84 6.27
N VAL A 172 0.52 -12.59 6.61
CA VAL A 172 0.00 -11.40 5.95
C VAL A 172 1.13 -10.63 5.26
N MET A 173 0.81 -9.93 4.18
CA MET A 173 1.74 -9.07 3.48
C MET A 173 2.21 -7.88 4.34
N GLY A 174 3.12 -7.06 3.81
CA GLY A 174 3.69 -5.88 4.46
C GLY A 174 5.18 -5.70 4.16
N ARG A 175 5.79 -6.60 3.37
CA ARG A 175 7.22 -6.63 3.05
C ARG A 175 8.08 -6.67 4.32
N THR A 176 8.79 -5.56 4.59
CA THR A 176 9.67 -5.40 5.75
C THR A 176 9.00 -4.71 6.94
N ALA A 177 7.69 -4.41 6.83
CA ALA A 177 6.93 -3.71 7.87
C ALA A 177 5.79 -4.58 8.42
N GLY A 178 5.57 -4.46 9.71
CA GLY A 178 4.55 -5.21 10.46
C GLY A 178 3.21 -4.51 10.61
N HIS A 179 2.93 -3.41 9.87
CA HIS A 179 1.70 -2.64 10.04
C HIS A 179 0.44 -3.46 9.78
N ILE A 180 0.38 -4.22 8.68
CA ILE A 180 -0.76 -5.08 8.36
C ILE A 180 -0.93 -6.14 9.47
N ALA A 181 0.16 -6.81 9.88
CA ALA A 181 0.10 -7.82 10.93
C ALA A 181 -0.40 -7.25 12.26
N LEU A 182 0.07 -6.06 12.63
CA LEU A 182 -0.33 -5.37 13.87
C LEU A 182 -1.84 -5.06 13.86
N TRP A 183 -2.32 -4.41 12.80
CA TRP A 183 -3.72 -4.02 12.68
C TRP A 183 -4.66 -5.23 12.61
N THR A 184 -4.36 -6.18 11.74
CA THR A 184 -5.21 -7.37 11.57
C THR A 184 -5.17 -8.28 12.79
N GLY A 185 -4.02 -8.41 13.43
CA GLY A 185 -3.87 -9.19 14.64
C GLY A 185 -4.65 -8.62 15.82
N ILE A 186 -4.66 -7.30 16.00
CA ILE A 186 -5.49 -6.64 17.02
C ILE A 186 -6.98 -6.81 16.68
N ALA A 187 -7.37 -6.48 15.44
CA ALA A 187 -8.76 -6.50 15.00
C ALA A 187 -9.38 -7.91 15.08
N SER A 188 -8.60 -8.94 14.78
CA SER A 188 -9.07 -10.35 14.87
C SER A 188 -8.86 -10.98 16.25
N GLY A 189 -8.30 -10.28 17.24
CA GLY A 189 -8.02 -10.85 18.57
C GLY A 189 -7.03 -12.03 18.52
N ALA A 190 -6.01 -11.94 17.67
CA ALA A 190 -4.97 -12.97 17.59
C ALA A 190 -4.19 -13.08 18.90
N GLU A 191 -3.85 -14.31 19.31
CA GLU A 191 -3.06 -14.56 20.53
C GLU A 191 -1.59 -14.14 20.39
N TYR A 192 -1.09 -14.14 19.13
CA TYR A 192 0.29 -13.73 18.83
C TYR A 192 0.29 -12.90 17.55
N ILE A 193 1.01 -11.80 17.62
CA ILE A 193 1.21 -10.89 16.49
C ILE A 193 2.71 -10.75 16.31
N LEU A 194 3.23 -11.30 15.21
CA LEU A 194 4.66 -11.31 14.92
C LEU A 194 4.94 -10.27 13.85
N THR A 195 5.64 -9.23 14.22
CA THR A 195 6.02 -8.14 13.33
C THR A 195 7.52 -8.17 13.08
N THR A 196 7.93 -7.73 11.90
CA THR A 196 9.33 -7.72 11.48
C THR A 196 10.22 -6.94 12.44
N GLU A 197 9.69 -5.85 13.02
CA GLU A 197 10.42 -4.92 13.89
C GLU A 197 10.61 -5.45 15.31
N LYS A 198 9.79 -6.40 15.75
CA LYS A 198 9.72 -6.80 17.17
C LYS A 198 9.90 -8.30 17.42
N TYR A 199 9.81 -9.13 16.38
CA TYR A 199 10.03 -10.55 16.53
C TYR A 199 11.51 -10.90 16.29
N HIS A 200 12.15 -11.49 17.28
CA HIS A 200 13.58 -11.82 17.26
C HIS A 200 13.85 -13.34 17.30
N GLY A 201 12.89 -14.13 16.78
CA GLY A 201 13.06 -15.58 16.65
C GLY A 201 12.71 -16.41 17.89
N ASP A 202 12.10 -15.80 18.91
CA ASP A 202 11.75 -16.50 20.17
C ASP A 202 10.46 -17.34 20.02
N ILE A 203 10.55 -18.41 19.23
CA ILE A 203 9.45 -19.37 19.05
C ILE A 203 9.14 -20.15 20.34
N GLN A 204 10.11 -20.33 21.23
CA GLN A 204 9.92 -21.04 22.50
C GLN A 204 8.91 -20.34 23.39
N ARG A 205 8.90 -19.01 23.38
CA ARG A 205 7.92 -18.21 24.10
C ARG A 205 6.49 -18.46 23.59
N ILE A 206 6.32 -18.62 22.28
CA ILE A 206 5.01 -18.93 21.66
C ILE A 206 4.57 -20.33 22.11
N ILE A 207 5.46 -21.32 22.00
CA ILE A 207 5.22 -22.71 22.40
C ILE A 207 4.80 -22.80 23.87
N SER A 208 5.57 -22.21 24.78
CA SER A 208 5.27 -22.23 26.22
C SER A 208 3.90 -21.62 26.53
N LYS A 209 3.58 -20.48 25.91
CA LYS A 209 2.28 -19.83 26.11
C LYS A 209 1.11 -20.66 25.54
N ILE A 210 1.27 -21.34 24.41
CA ILE A 210 0.24 -22.25 23.87
C ILE A 210 0.00 -23.39 24.86
N GLN A 211 1.06 -24.00 25.37
CA GLN A 211 0.96 -25.08 26.37
C GLN A 211 0.26 -24.64 27.63
N ASP A 212 0.60 -23.46 28.16
CA ASP A 212 -0.02 -22.92 29.38
C ASP A 212 -1.49 -22.58 29.18
N ARG A 213 -1.85 -21.99 28.04
CA ARG A 213 -3.26 -21.71 27.71
C ARG A 213 -4.08 -22.97 27.52
N ARG A 214 -3.51 -24.04 26.97
CA ARG A 214 -4.18 -25.34 26.89
C ARG A 214 -4.50 -25.93 28.27
N LYS A 215 -3.60 -25.79 29.23
CA LYS A 215 -3.87 -26.18 30.65
C LYS A 215 -5.07 -25.41 31.25
N LEU A 216 -5.30 -24.18 30.77
CA LEU A 216 -6.44 -23.34 31.17
C LEU A 216 -7.71 -23.59 30.33
N GLY A 217 -7.69 -24.57 29.41
CA GLY A 217 -8.85 -24.97 28.59
C GLY A 217 -8.96 -24.28 27.23
N LYS A 218 -8.00 -23.42 26.85
CA LYS A 218 -7.97 -22.82 25.50
C LYS A 218 -7.47 -23.86 24.49
N LYS A 219 -8.27 -24.13 23.46
CA LYS A 219 -8.00 -25.22 22.54
C LYS A 219 -7.55 -24.78 21.15
N ASN A 220 -7.97 -23.62 20.70
CA ASN A 220 -7.61 -23.02 19.41
C ASN A 220 -6.72 -21.81 19.56
N HIS A 221 -5.84 -21.56 18.59
CA HIS A 221 -4.92 -20.41 18.60
C HIS A 221 -4.81 -19.79 17.22
N ILE A 222 -4.74 -18.46 17.18
CA ILE A 222 -4.45 -17.69 15.96
C ILE A 222 -3.14 -16.91 16.16
N ILE A 223 -2.22 -17.13 15.24
CA ILE A 223 -0.94 -16.40 15.16
C ILE A 223 -0.97 -15.61 13.86
N VAL A 224 -0.87 -14.29 13.92
CA VAL A 224 -0.71 -13.44 12.74
C VAL A 224 0.78 -13.17 12.56
N ASN A 225 1.33 -13.57 11.41
CA ASN A 225 2.74 -13.47 11.08
C ASN A 225 2.96 -12.51 9.90
N ALA A 226 3.77 -11.46 10.07
CA ALA A 226 4.17 -10.62 8.96
C ALA A 226 5.09 -11.41 7.99
N GLU A 227 4.90 -11.27 6.68
CA GLU A 227 5.73 -11.97 5.67
C GLU A 227 7.24 -11.67 5.83
N GLY A 228 7.60 -10.50 6.33
CA GLY A 228 8.99 -10.13 6.58
C GLY A 228 9.65 -10.90 7.75
N VAL A 229 8.87 -11.51 8.64
CA VAL A 229 9.33 -12.49 9.63
C VAL A 229 9.67 -13.81 8.95
N GLY A 230 8.85 -14.20 7.96
CA GLY A 230 9.05 -15.39 7.12
C GLY A 230 8.69 -16.71 7.79
N ASN A 231 8.95 -17.78 7.07
CA ASN A 231 8.92 -19.18 7.53
C ASN A 231 7.65 -19.66 8.24
N SER A 232 6.48 -19.14 7.88
CA SER A 232 5.18 -19.51 8.51
C SER A 232 4.91 -21.02 8.48
N ALA A 233 5.26 -21.69 7.38
CA ALA A 233 5.09 -23.14 7.25
C ALA A 233 6.01 -23.94 8.19
N GLU A 234 7.25 -23.53 8.32
CA GLU A 234 8.22 -24.12 9.25
C GLU A 234 7.83 -23.84 10.70
N MET A 235 7.43 -22.60 10.99
CA MET A 235 6.91 -22.20 12.31
C MET A 235 5.74 -23.07 12.74
N ALA A 236 4.77 -23.30 11.84
CA ALA A 236 3.62 -24.15 12.11
C ALA A 236 4.06 -25.57 12.47
N LYS A 237 5.00 -26.15 11.72
CA LYS A 237 5.54 -27.50 11.98
C LYS A 237 6.26 -27.59 13.32
N ILE A 238 7.08 -26.60 13.68
CA ILE A 238 7.78 -26.57 14.98
C ILE A 238 6.77 -26.49 16.12
N ILE A 239 5.75 -25.65 16.01
CA ILE A 239 4.70 -25.52 17.04
C ILE A 239 3.93 -26.85 17.18
N GLU A 240 3.54 -27.49 16.09
CA GLU A 240 2.86 -28.76 16.11
C GLU A 240 3.65 -29.84 16.83
N VAL A 241 4.92 -30.01 16.45
CA VAL A 241 5.81 -31.02 17.07
C VAL A 241 6.02 -30.75 18.57
N ALA A 242 6.19 -29.48 18.95
CA ALA A 242 6.49 -29.13 20.34
C ALA A 242 5.27 -29.12 21.28
N THR A 243 4.07 -28.87 20.74
CA THR A 243 2.84 -28.73 21.54
C THR A 243 1.87 -29.89 21.42
N GLY A 244 2.01 -30.71 20.37
CA GLY A 244 1.02 -31.71 19.98
C GLY A 244 -0.30 -31.12 19.48
N VAL A 245 -0.38 -29.81 19.21
CA VAL A 245 -1.53 -29.14 18.62
C VAL A 245 -1.39 -29.17 17.12
N GLU A 246 -2.36 -29.72 16.39
CA GLU A 246 -2.38 -29.62 14.94
C GLU A 246 -2.27 -28.16 14.52
N THR A 247 -1.23 -27.81 13.76
CA THR A 247 -0.92 -26.42 13.40
C THR A 247 -0.82 -26.28 11.89
N ARG A 248 -1.55 -25.32 11.33
CA ARG A 248 -1.58 -25.06 9.89
C ARG A 248 -1.15 -23.64 9.57
N ALA A 249 -0.32 -23.49 8.55
CA ALA A 249 0.03 -22.19 7.99
C ALA A 249 -0.92 -21.84 6.82
N THR A 250 -1.39 -20.60 6.80
CA THR A 250 -2.15 -20.04 5.69
C THR A 250 -1.47 -18.76 5.24
N ILE A 251 -0.95 -18.73 4.02
CA ILE A 251 -0.28 -17.57 3.44
C ILE A 251 -1.31 -16.83 2.58
N LEU A 252 -1.74 -15.64 3.01
CA LEU A 252 -2.75 -14.88 2.29
C LEU A 252 -2.20 -14.32 0.96
N GLY A 253 -0.98 -13.79 0.98
CA GLY A 253 -0.31 -13.30 -0.23
C GLY A 253 -1.16 -12.28 -1.01
N HIS A 254 -1.15 -12.40 -2.34
CA HIS A 254 -1.71 -11.40 -3.26
C HIS A 254 -3.22 -11.19 -3.19
N ILE A 255 -4.01 -12.04 -2.51
CA ILE A 255 -5.44 -11.74 -2.29
C ILE A 255 -5.64 -10.43 -1.54
N GLN A 256 -4.67 -10.01 -0.72
CA GLN A 256 -4.69 -8.74 0.00
C GLN A 256 -4.51 -7.52 -0.91
N ARG A 257 -4.04 -7.69 -2.15
CA ARG A 257 -3.92 -6.61 -3.15
C ARG A 257 -5.17 -6.44 -3.99
N GLY A 258 -6.05 -7.42 -3.98
CA GLY A 258 -7.26 -7.44 -4.80
C GLY A 258 -8.51 -6.99 -4.06
N GLY A 259 -9.61 -7.06 -4.77
CA GLY A 259 -10.93 -6.76 -4.25
C GLY A 259 -11.35 -5.30 -4.42
N ASN A 260 -12.61 -5.05 -4.12
CA ASN A 260 -13.20 -3.72 -4.21
C ASN A 260 -12.66 -2.84 -3.06
N PRO A 261 -12.17 -1.62 -3.34
CA PRO A 261 -11.69 -0.74 -2.29
C PRO A 261 -12.82 -0.40 -1.30
N THR A 262 -12.45 -0.33 -0.01
CA THR A 262 -13.35 0.12 1.05
C THR A 262 -13.81 1.56 0.84
N CYS A 263 -14.83 1.99 1.56
CA CYS A 263 -15.27 3.39 1.55
C CYS A 263 -14.10 4.34 1.86
N LYS A 264 -13.30 4.00 2.86
CA LYS A 264 -12.15 4.82 3.28
C LYS A 264 -11.12 4.95 2.16
N ASP A 265 -10.70 3.85 1.53
CA ASP A 265 -9.76 3.88 0.42
C ASP A 265 -10.28 4.71 -0.76
N ARG A 266 -11.58 4.62 -1.09
CA ARG A 266 -12.19 5.42 -2.17
C ARG A 266 -12.17 6.92 -1.86
N VAL A 267 -12.52 7.30 -0.63
CA VAL A 267 -12.60 8.70 -0.21
C VAL A 267 -11.20 9.32 -0.17
N PHE A 268 -10.24 8.64 0.48
CA PHE A 268 -8.87 9.13 0.58
C PHE A 268 -8.17 9.19 -0.78
N ALA A 269 -8.37 8.17 -1.62
CA ALA A 269 -7.86 8.17 -2.99
C ALA A 269 -8.43 9.35 -3.82
N SER A 270 -9.73 9.63 -3.65
CA SER A 270 -10.37 10.75 -4.34
C SER A 270 -9.83 12.11 -3.87
N ALA A 271 -9.70 12.30 -2.57
CA ALA A 271 -9.17 13.53 -2.00
C ALA A 271 -7.70 13.77 -2.39
N MET A 272 -6.83 12.75 -2.23
CA MET A 272 -5.43 12.85 -2.58
C MET A 272 -5.21 13.05 -4.09
N GLY A 273 -6.00 12.39 -4.93
CA GLY A 273 -5.95 12.58 -6.39
C GLY A 273 -6.37 13.99 -6.82
N THR A 274 -7.40 14.54 -6.16
CA THR A 274 -7.85 15.92 -6.39
C THR A 274 -6.76 16.91 -5.98
N MET A 275 -6.25 16.81 -4.75
CA MET A 275 -5.18 17.67 -4.24
C MET A 275 -3.93 17.65 -5.12
N ALA A 276 -3.58 16.48 -5.66
CA ALA A 276 -2.42 16.37 -6.56
C ALA A 276 -2.57 17.21 -7.83
N VAL A 277 -3.76 17.28 -8.38
CA VAL A 277 -4.04 18.15 -9.56
C VAL A 277 -4.04 19.63 -9.17
N GLU A 278 -4.63 19.98 -8.03
CA GLU A 278 -4.64 21.36 -7.52
C GLU A 278 -3.21 21.87 -7.33
N LEU A 279 -2.33 21.07 -6.73
CA LEU A 279 -0.91 21.41 -6.57
C LEU A 279 -0.21 21.66 -7.93
N LEU A 280 -0.50 20.85 -8.95
CA LEU A 280 0.02 21.08 -10.31
C LEU A 280 -0.51 22.39 -10.90
N CYS A 281 -1.80 22.70 -10.71
CA CYS A 281 -2.41 23.97 -11.16
C CYS A 281 -1.78 25.18 -10.45
N GLU A 282 -1.38 25.05 -9.19
CA GLU A 282 -0.63 26.04 -8.42
C GLU A 282 0.84 26.19 -8.89
N GLY A 283 1.29 25.37 -9.81
CA GLY A 283 2.67 25.33 -10.29
C GLY A 283 3.66 24.67 -9.34
N LYS A 284 3.16 23.90 -8.35
CA LYS A 284 4.00 23.09 -7.46
C LYS A 284 4.53 21.85 -8.20
N SER A 285 5.73 21.46 -7.83
CA SER A 285 6.42 20.29 -8.39
C SER A 285 7.24 19.58 -7.32
N ASN A 286 7.61 18.33 -7.58
CA ASN A 286 8.42 17.50 -6.68
C ASN A 286 7.76 17.36 -5.29
N ARG A 287 6.42 17.19 -5.27
CA ARG A 287 5.65 17.04 -4.02
C ARG A 287 5.02 15.66 -3.94
N VAL A 288 4.74 15.22 -2.74
CA VAL A 288 3.90 14.05 -2.45
C VAL A 288 2.78 14.48 -1.52
N VAL A 289 1.54 14.11 -1.87
CA VAL A 289 0.39 14.34 -1.00
C VAL A 289 0.34 13.29 0.11
N GLY A 290 -0.21 13.65 1.24
CA GLY A 290 -0.37 12.77 2.38
C GLY A 290 -1.58 13.14 3.23
N TYR A 291 -1.78 12.38 4.29
CA TYR A 291 -2.76 12.66 5.34
C TYR A 291 -2.07 12.58 6.69
N LYS A 292 -2.14 13.63 7.47
CA LYS A 292 -1.47 13.73 8.76
C LYS A 292 -2.28 14.60 9.73
N GLU A 293 -2.45 14.13 10.96
CA GLU A 293 -3.15 14.86 12.02
C GLU A 293 -4.55 15.36 11.64
N GLY A 294 -5.28 14.58 10.85
CA GLY A 294 -6.63 14.91 10.43
C GLY A 294 -6.75 15.74 9.14
N GLU A 295 -5.64 16.14 8.52
CA GLU A 295 -5.60 17.03 7.37
C GLU A 295 -4.88 16.38 6.17
N PHE A 296 -5.28 16.79 4.95
CA PHE A 296 -4.51 16.49 3.75
C PHE A 296 -3.39 17.51 3.60
N VAL A 297 -2.18 17.01 3.42
CA VAL A 297 -0.93 17.80 3.42
C VAL A 297 -0.07 17.43 2.23
N ASP A 298 0.95 18.25 1.93
CA ASP A 298 1.96 17.90 0.92
C ASP A 298 3.38 18.14 1.46
N PHE A 299 4.32 17.31 1.00
CA PHE A 299 5.73 17.35 1.37
C PHE A 299 6.60 17.40 0.11
N ASP A 300 7.81 17.93 0.22
CA ASP A 300 8.83 17.67 -0.79
C ASP A 300 9.13 16.16 -0.88
N ILE A 301 9.29 15.61 -2.09
CA ILE A 301 9.52 14.17 -2.27
C ILE A 301 10.80 13.71 -1.57
N GLN A 302 11.89 14.48 -1.64
CA GLN A 302 13.16 14.09 -1.02
C GLN A 302 13.06 14.13 0.52
N GLU A 303 12.37 15.15 1.05
CA GLU A 303 12.05 15.23 2.47
C GLU A 303 11.25 14.00 2.90
N ALA A 304 10.16 13.69 2.21
CA ALA A 304 9.29 12.54 2.49
C ALA A 304 10.05 11.21 2.46
N LEU A 305 10.94 11.02 1.48
CA LEU A 305 11.76 9.81 1.35
C LEU A 305 12.87 9.70 2.41
N SER A 306 13.24 10.79 3.06
CA SER A 306 14.24 10.80 4.15
C SER A 306 13.65 10.46 5.51
N MET A 307 12.32 10.50 5.65
CA MET A 307 11.62 10.17 6.89
C MET A 307 11.63 8.66 7.14
N SER A 308 11.51 8.28 8.41
CA SER A 308 11.30 6.89 8.84
C SER A 308 9.92 6.73 9.49
N LYS A 309 9.34 5.54 9.37
CA LYS A 309 8.05 5.20 9.96
C LYS A 309 8.18 3.92 10.78
N ASP A 310 7.95 4.05 12.07
CA ASP A 310 7.89 2.92 12.99
C ASP A 310 6.45 2.43 13.18
N LEU A 311 6.30 1.25 13.78
CA LEU A 311 5.00 0.79 14.24
C LEU A 311 4.44 1.74 15.29
N ASP A 312 3.12 1.93 15.27
CA ASP A 312 2.44 2.70 16.32
C ASP A 312 2.77 2.11 17.70
N PRO A 313 3.46 2.87 18.58
CA PRO A 313 3.92 2.35 19.85
C PRO A 313 2.78 2.03 20.81
N TYR A 314 1.66 2.76 20.71
CA TYR A 314 0.48 2.50 21.55
C TYR A 314 -0.25 1.24 21.09
N LEU A 315 -0.50 1.08 19.79
CA LEU A 315 -1.09 -0.15 19.25
C LEU A 315 -0.23 -1.36 19.58
N PHE A 316 1.09 -1.25 19.46
CA PHE A 316 1.99 -2.33 19.84
C PHE A 316 1.93 -2.62 21.35
N HIS A 317 1.88 -1.60 22.20
CA HIS A 317 1.75 -1.77 23.65
C HIS A 317 0.48 -2.50 24.05
N ILE A 318 -0.67 -2.14 23.45
CA ILE A 318 -1.95 -2.80 23.80
C ILE A 318 -1.98 -4.27 23.38
N THR A 319 -1.22 -4.71 22.38
CA THR A 319 -1.17 -6.13 22.02
C THR A 319 -0.74 -6.99 23.19
N HIS A 320 0.25 -6.54 23.98
CA HIS A 320 0.70 -7.26 25.15
C HIS A 320 -0.42 -7.41 26.20
N LYS A 321 -1.23 -6.39 26.41
CA LYS A 321 -2.35 -6.43 27.36
C LYS A 321 -3.47 -7.33 26.88
N LEU A 322 -3.81 -7.25 25.58
CA LEU A 322 -4.91 -8.02 24.98
C LEU A 322 -4.56 -9.51 24.82
N THR A 323 -3.27 -9.84 24.75
CA THR A 323 -2.80 -11.21 24.59
C THR A 323 -2.29 -11.86 25.89
N THR A 324 -2.42 -11.20 27.05
CA THR A 324 -1.76 -11.59 28.32
C THR A 324 -2.56 -12.52 29.24
N ARG A 325 -3.60 -13.21 28.78
CA ARG A 325 -4.23 -14.25 29.62
C ARG A 325 -4.55 -15.50 28.86
#